data_44dd8e26128576b8c37b630dfd0323ee
#
_entry.id   44dd8e26128576b8c37b630dfd0323ee
#
_cell.length_a   1.000
_cell.length_b   1.000
_cell.length_c   1.000
_cell.angle_alpha   90.00
_cell.angle_beta   90.00
_cell.angle_gamma   90.00
#
_symmetry.space_group_name_H-M   'P 1'
#
loop_
_entity.id
_entity.type
_entity.pdbx_description
1 polymer ?
#
loop_
_entity_poly.entity_id
_entity_poly.type
_entity_poly.pdbx_seq_one_letter_code
_entity_poly.pdbx_strand_id
1 'polypeptide(L)'
;HLLAPPQQRPKRAHQPTRRRRAQCFLELCCSALVKERENVLDLASFNMYTPRELMALVTSCTADRPPPLSPADFGAQLATKVFMPGATLRERDEMAATYKSTFMRRFVPVRQLNYSGLEWGNGHVHTLCRALMAAECLPWCTRLDLSFNDLTSTGMHALGECLAREVRTPHLDEV
;
A
#
# COMPACT_ATOMS: atom_id res chain seq x y z
N HIS A 1 61.46 -4.74 -6.72
CA HIS A 1 60.17 -4.77 -6.01
C HIS A 1 59.10 -4.27 -6.95
N LEU A 2 58.40 -5.18 -7.65
CA LEU A 2 57.24 -4.88 -8.48
C LEU A 2 56.00 -4.81 -7.50
N LEU A 3 55.47 -3.61 -7.36
CA LEU A 3 54.21 -3.39 -6.64
C LEU A 3 53.04 -4.01 -7.41
N ALA A 4 52.31 -4.92 -6.79
CA ALA A 4 51.11 -5.49 -7.37
C ALA A 4 50.04 -4.38 -7.56
N PRO A 5 49.27 -4.39 -8.67
CA PRO A 5 48.25 -3.41 -8.91
C PRO A 5 47.12 -3.52 -7.83
N PRO A 6 46.49 -2.38 -7.45
CA PRO A 6 45.45 -2.38 -6.45
C PRO A 6 44.27 -3.25 -6.89
N GLN A 7 43.93 -4.23 -6.06
CA GLN A 7 42.77 -5.08 -6.28
C GLN A 7 41.51 -4.19 -6.28
N GLN A 8 40.81 -4.13 -7.40
CA GLN A 8 39.51 -3.47 -7.51
C GLN A 8 38.52 -4.22 -6.60
N ARG A 9 38.02 -3.54 -5.55
CA ARG A 9 36.93 -4.05 -4.75
C ARG A 9 35.75 -4.42 -5.66
N PRO A 10 35.15 -5.61 -5.49
CA PRO A 10 33.97 -5.99 -6.27
C PRO A 10 32.89 -4.92 -6.07
N LYS A 11 32.38 -4.37 -7.19
CA LYS A 11 31.25 -3.45 -7.17
C LYS A 11 30.11 -4.17 -6.44
N ARG A 12 29.66 -3.63 -5.31
CA ARG A 12 28.48 -4.16 -4.59
C ARG A 12 27.35 -4.28 -5.60
N ALA A 13 26.90 -5.52 -5.83
CA ALA A 13 25.73 -5.77 -6.66
C ALA A 13 24.58 -4.88 -6.12
N HIS A 14 23.95 -4.15 -7.04
CA HIS A 14 22.89 -3.20 -6.70
C HIS A 14 21.77 -3.97 -6.01
N GLN A 15 21.71 -3.89 -4.67
CA GLN A 15 20.62 -4.54 -3.93
C GLN A 15 19.30 -3.89 -4.38
N PRO A 16 18.31 -4.68 -4.78
CA PRO A 16 17.01 -4.14 -5.16
C PRO A 16 16.45 -3.31 -3.99
N THR A 17 15.93 -2.12 -4.33
CA THR A 17 15.29 -1.24 -3.35
C THR A 17 14.19 -2.00 -2.60
N ARG A 18 13.94 -1.65 -1.33
CA ARG A 18 12.92 -2.27 -0.47
C ARG A 18 11.57 -2.47 -1.18
N ARG A 19 11.12 -1.45 -1.95
CA ARG A 19 9.86 -1.50 -2.73
C ARG A 19 9.83 -2.57 -3.83
N ARG A 20 10.98 -3.10 -4.25
CA ARG A 20 11.05 -4.14 -5.28
C ARG A 20 11.00 -5.57 -4.73
N ARG A 21 11.22 -5.77 -3.43
CA ARG A 21 11.17 -7.10 -2.82
C ARG A 21 9.73 -7.53 -2.57
N ALA A 22 9.39 -8.75 -2.95
CA ALA A 22 8.04 -9.30 -2.83
C ALA A 22 7.51 -9.26 -1.39
N GLN A 23 8.34 -9.64 -0.40
CA GLN A 23 7.99 -9.64 1.01
C GLN A 23 7.64 -8.23 1.52
N CYS A 24 8.50 -7.23 1.27
CA CYS A 24 8.24 -5.85 1.69
C CYS A 24 7.00 -5.26 0.99
N PHE A 25 6.72 -5.70 -0.24
CA PHE A 25 5.51 -5.30 -0.95
C PHE A 25 4.26 -5.87 -0.29
N LEU A 26 4.25 -7.16 0.08
CA LEU A 26 3.16 -7.78 0.83
C LEU A 26 2.90 -7.05 2.16
N GLU A 27 3.96 -6.78 2.94
CA GLU A 27 3.86 -6.10 4.23
C GLU A 27 3.28 -4.68 4.09
N LEU A 28 3.74 -3.92 3.08
CA LEU A 28 3.21 -2.59 2.78
C LEU A 28 1.73 -2.64 2.42
N CYS A 29 1.34 -3.55 1.50
CA CYS A 29 -0.04 -3.67 1.06
C CYS A 29 -0.97 -4.14 2.19
N CYS A 30 -0.54 -5.09 3.02
CA CYS A 30 -1.32 -5.51 4.20
C CYS A 30 -1.45 -4.37 5.22
N SER A 31 -0.41 -3.57 5.42
CA SER A 31 -0.47 -2.40 6.31
C SER A 31 -1.43 -1.34 5.78
N ALA A 32 -1.43 -1.08 4.47
CA ALA A 32 -2.33 -0.10 3.84
C ALA A 32 -3.82 -0.43 4.02
N LEU A 33 -4.17 -1.72 4.19
CA LEU A 33 -5.56 -2.14 4.43
C LEU A 33 -6.10 -1.67 5.79
N VAL A 34 -5.24 -1.57 6.82
CA VAL A 34 -5.70 -1.48 8.21
C VAL A 34 -5.06 -0.39 9.04
N LYS A 35 -3.88 0.10 8.63
CA LYS A 35 -3.14 1.10 9.41
C LYS A 35 -3.37 2.49 8.84
N GLU A 36 -3.55 3.45 9.72
CA GLU A 36 -3.48 4.85 9.37
C GLU A 36 -2.04 5.26 9.06
N ARG A 37 -1.87 6.38 8.35
CA ARG A 37 -0.57 6.88 7.89
C ARG A 37 0.43 7.01 9.04
N GLU A 38 0.00 7.56 10.17
CA GLU A 38 0.81 7.82 11.35
C GLU A 38 1.37 6.55 12.01
N ASN A 39 0.78 5.41 11.71
CA ASN A 39 1.15 4.11 12.27
C ASN A 39 2.14 3.34 11.39
N VAL A 40 2.66 3.96 10.32
CA VAL A 40 3.63 3.33 9.41
C VAL A 40 4.80 4.28 9.15
N LEU A 41 5.98 3.88 9.59
CA LEU A 41 7.21 4.64 9.38
C LEU A 41 8.05 4.03 8.25
N ASP A 42 8.49 4.86 7.32
CA ASP A 42 9.51 4.48 6.34
C ASP A 42 10.91 4.80 6.89
N LEU A 43 11.54 3.80 7.46
CA LEU A 43 12.90 3.93 8.00
C LEU A 43 13.96 4.23 6.93
N ALA A 44 13.63 4.11 5.64
CA ALA A 44 14.54 4.55 4.59
C ALA A 44 14.65 6.09 4.51
N SER A 45 13.67 6.80 5.02
CA SER A 45 13.68 8.26 5.18
C SER A 45 14.51 8.72 6.37
N PHE A 46 14.88 7.81 7.28
CA PHE A 46 15.72 8.10 8.43
C PHE A 46 17.18 8.31 8.01
N ASN A 47 17.74 9.43 8.41
CA ASN A 47 19.14 9.79 8.16
C ASN A 47 19.76 10.50 9.37
N MET A 48 21.06 10.85 9.29
CA MET A 48 21.78 11.50 10.40
C MET A 48 21.23 12.88 10.81
N TYR A 49 20.43 13.51 9.95
CA TYR A 49 19.81 14.82 10.21
C TYR A 49 18.37 14.70 10.70
N THR A 50 17.81 13.49 10.71
CA THR A 50 16.44 13.25 11.19
C THR A 50 16.38 13.52 12.69
N PRO A 51 15.47 14.38 13.16
CA PRO A 51 15.31 14.63 14.58
C PRO A 51 15.02 13.34 15.36
N ARG A 52 15.57 13.23 16.57
CA ARG A 52 15.40 12.03 17.40
C ARG A 52 14.17 12.08 18.31
N GLU A 53 13.55 13.25 18.41
CA GLU A 53 12.29 13.37 19.14
C GLU A 53 11.17 12.62 18.42
N LEU A 54 10.34 11.89 19.18
CA LEU A 54 9.35 10.98 18.63
C LEU A 54 8.41 11.66 17.63
N MET A 55 7.86 12.82 17.96
CA MET A 55 6.94 13.53 17.07
C MET A 55 7.62 14.01 15.79
N ALA A 56 8.82 14.53 15.89
CA ALA A 56 9.59 14.97 14.73
C ALA A 56 10.05 13.79 13.86
N LEU A 57 10.39 12.66 14.48
CA LEU A 57 10.69 11.41 13.79
C LEU A 57 9.46 10.90 13.01
N VAL A 58 8.31 10.84 13.66
CA VAL A 58 7.06 10.44 13.03
C VAL A 58 6.77 11.33 11.82
N THR A 59 6.80 12.65 11.99
CA THR A 59 6.55 13.59 10.90
C THR A 59 7.53 13.43 9.72
N SER A 60 8.81 13.18 10.01
CA SER A 60 9.85 13.07 8.98
C SER A 60 9.91 11.70 8.29
N CYS A 61 9.43 10.67 8.94
CA CYS A 61 9.54 9.27 8.48
C CYS A 61 8.18 8.61 8.24
N THR A 62 7.07 9.35 8.33
CA THR A 62 5.75 8.77 8.00
C THR A 62 5.75 8.27 6.56
N ALA A 63 5.37 7.02 6.38
CA ALA A 63 5.30 6.41 5.06
C ALA A 63 4.08 6.91 4.27
N ASP A 64 4.24 7.00 2.94
CA ASP A 64 3.08 7.17 2.07
C ASP A 64 2.14 5.98 2.25
N ARG A 65 0.85 6.24 2.40
CA ARG A 65 -0.17 5.20 2.43
C ARG A 65 -0.76 5.03 1.04
N PRO A 66 -0.40 3.98 0.29
CA PRO A 66 -1.01 3.72 -1.00
C PRO A 66 -2.47 3.27 -0.81
N PRO A 67 -3.33 3.44 -1.84
CA PRO A 67 -4.67 2.89 -1.80
C PRO A 67 -4.63 1.37 -1.66
N PRO A 68 -5.61 0.76 -0.98
CA PRO A 68 -5.73 -0.68 -0.93
C PRO A 68 -5.85 -1.25 -2.33
N LEU A 69 -5.18 -2.35 -2.59
CA LEU A 69 -5.28 -3.07 -3.85
C LEU A 69 -6.40 -4.10 -3.80
N SER A 70 -7.07 -4.35 -4.92
CA SER A 70 -7.85 -5.57 -5.05
C SER A 70 -6.93 -6.80 -4.98
N PRO A 71 -7.41 -7.98 -4.56
CA PRO A 71 -6.59 -9.20 -4.60
C PRO A 71 -6.02 -9.51 -5.99
N ALA A 72 -6.75 -9.18 -7.06
CA ALA A 72 -6.30 -9.34 -8.43
C ALA A 72 -5.16 -8.37 -8.78
N ASP A 73 -5.31 -7.08 -8.47
CA ASP A 73 -4.27 -6.07 -8.68
C ASP A 73 -3.02 -6.38 -7.86
N PHE A 74 -3.18 -6.85 -6.62
CA PHE A 74 -2.05 -7.28 -5.79
C PHE A 74 -1.28 -8.42 -6.47
N GLY A 75 -1.98 -9.46 -6.95
CA GLY A 75 -1.36 -10.58 -7.65
C GLY A 75 -0.62 -10.15 -8.91
N ALA A 76 -1.22 -9.28 -9.72
CA ALA A 76 -0.59 -8.72 -10.91
C ALA A 76 0.68 -7.92 -10.58
N GLN A 77 0.64 -7.07 -9.56
CA GLN A 77 1.82 -6.31 -9.13
C GLN A 77 2.87 -7.21 -8.46
N LEU A 78 2.47 -8.21 -7.68
CA LEU A 78 3.38 -9.17 -7.05
C LEU A 78 4.22 -9.91 -8.11
N ALA A 79 3.65 -10.22 -9.27
CA ALA A 79 4.35 -10.87 -10.38
C ALA A 79 5.54 -10.06 -10.89
N THR A 80 5.54 -8.74 -10.71
CA THR A 80 6.63 -7.83 -11.13
C THR A 80 7.71 -7.65 -10.06
N LYS A 81 7.53 -8.21 -8.85
CA LYS A 81 8.46 -8.00 -7.74
C LYS A 81 9.62 -8.99 -7.77
N VAL A 82 10.72 -8.56 -7.16
CA VAL A 82 11.91 -9.41 -7.02
C VAL A 82 11.72 -10.33 -5.80
N PHE A 83 11.79 -11.61 -6.05
CA PHE A 83 11.80 -12.64 -5.03
C PHE A 83 13.23 -12.96 -4.58
N MET A 84 13.37 -13.60 -3.43
CA MET A 84 14.68 -14.10 -2.98
C MET A 84 15.17 -15.19 -3.95
N PRO A 85 16.50 -15.30 -4.15
CA PRO A 85 17.04 -16.41 -4.94
C PRO A 85 16.56 -17.76 -4.40
N GLY A 86 16.02 -18.61 -5.28
CA GLY A 86 15.43 -19.90 -4.91
C GLY A 86 13.94 -19.85 -4.57
N ALA A 87 13.30 -18.68 -4.57
CA ALA A 87 11.85 -18.58 -4.40
C ALA A 87 11.10 -19.37 -5.49
N THR A 88 10.08 -20.07 -5.07
CA THR A 88 9.25 -20.92 -5.93
C THR A 88 7.97 -20.20 -6.36
N LEU A 89 7.30 -20.73 -7.39
CA LEU A 89 5.94 -20.28 -7.76
C LEU A 89 4.98 -20.42 -6.58
N ARG A 90 5.16 -21.48 -5.78
CA ARG A 90 4.37 -21.72 -4.57
C ARG A 90 4.45 -20.57 -3.56
N GLU A 91 5.63 -19.99 -3.33
CA GLU A 91 5.77 -18.83 -2.41
C GLU A 91 5.01 -17.61 -2.91
N ARG A 92 4.97 -17.40 -4.23
CA ARG A 92 4.17 -16.34 -4.84
C ARG A 92 2.68 -16.55 -4.57
N ASP A 93 2.21 -17.79 -4.78
CA ASP A 93 0.81 -18.15 -4.58
C ASP A 93 0.42 -18.03 -3.09
N GLU A 94 1.31 -18.43 -2.18
CA GLU A 94 1.13 -18.28 -0.74
C GLU A 94 1.06 -16.80 -0.32
N MET A 95 1.89 -15.92 -0.90
CA MET A 95 1.81 -14.49 -0.65
C MET A 95 0.50 -13.89 -1.18
N ALA A 96 0.07 -14.29 -2.36
CA ALA A 96 -1.20 -13.84 -2.94
C ALA A 96 -2.40 -14.31 -2.10
N ALA A 97 -2.38 -15.56 -1.64
CA ALA A 97 -3.39 -16.10 -0.75
C ALA A 97 -3.42 -15.40 0.61
N THR A 98 -2.25 -15.09 1.16
CA THR A 98 -2.11 -14.34 2.42
C THR A 98 -2.71 -12.94 2.30
N TYR A 99 -2.40 -12.22 1.21
CA TYR A 99 -2.99 -10.92 0.96
C TYR A 99 -4.52 -11.01 0.82
N LYS A 100 -5.02 -11.94 0.00
CA LYS A 100 -6.46 -12.16 -0.19
C LYS A 100 -7.17 -12.45 1.14
N SER A 101 -6.61 -13.34 1.95
CA SER A 101 -7.14 -13.65 3.27
C SER A 101 -7.18 -12.42 4.19
N THR A 102 -6.10 -11.63 4.19
CA THR A 102 -6.02 -10.39 4.97
C THR A 102 -7.04 -9.36 4.48
N PHE A 103 -7.19 -9.21 3.17
CA PHE A 103 -8.20 -8.35 2.55
C PHE A 103 -9.61 -8.71 3.03
N MET A 104 -10.00 -9.96 2.90
CA MET A 104 -11.33 -10.42 3.30
C MET A 104 -11.58 -10.27 4.82
N ARG A 105 -10.57 -10.49 5.64
CA ARG A 105 -10.71 -10.46 7.10
C ARG A 105 -10.58 -9.07 7.71
N ARG A 106 -9.96 -8.12 7.03
CA ARG A 106 -9.65 -6.81 7.58
C ARG A 106 -10.30 -5.67 6.84
N PHE A 107 -10.34 -5.73 5.51
CA PHE A 107 -10.91 -4.66 4.70
C PHE A 107 -12.44 -4.79 4.57
N VAL A 108 -12.95 -5.98 4.32
CA VAL A 108 -14.40 -6.19 4.16
C VAL A 108 -15.22 -5.82 5.41
N PRO A 109 -14.82 -6.21 6.65
CA PRO A 109 -15.61 -5.89 7.85
C PRO A 109 -15.31 -4.50 8.45
N VAL A 110 -14.63 -3.63 7.70
CA VAL A 110 -14.24 -2.31 8.21
C VAL A 110 -15.48 -1.44 8.49
N ARG A 111 -15.41 -0.63 9.54
CA ARG A 111 -16.49 0.32 9.90
C ARG A 111 -16.27 1.71 9.34
N GLN A 112 -15.00 2.12 9.27
CA GLN A 112 -14.62 3.43 8.78
C GLN A 112 -13.37 3.30 7.93
N LEU A 113 -13.39 3.94 6.77
CA LEU A 113 -12.26 4.06 5.86
C LEU A 113 -11.78 5.51 5.89
N ASN A 114 -10.69 5.75 6.60
CA ASN A 114 -10.08 7.08 6.67
C ASN A 114 -8.87 7.15 5.74
N TYR A 115 -9.00 7.94 4.68
CA TYR A 115 -7.96 8.24 3.69
C TYR A 115 -7.77 9.77 3.53
N SER A 116 -8.09 10.52 4.57
CA SER A 116 -7.93 11.98 4.60
C SER A 116 -6.45 12.39 4.57
N GLY A 117 -6.14 13.46 3.85
CA GLY A 117 -4.81 14.10 3.84
C GLY A 117 -3.67 13.25 3.28
N LEU A 118 -3.96 12.34 2.34
CA LEU A 118 -2.97 11.42 1.76
C LEU A 118 -2.40 11.90 0.42
N GLU A 119 -2.75 13.12 -0.02
CA GLU A 119 -2.33 13.67 -1.31
C GLU A 119 -2.77 12.76 -2.48
N TRP A 120 -3.90 12.06 -2.32
CA TRP A 120 -4.40 11.17 -3.34
C TRP A 120 -5.05 11.97 -4.48
N GLY A 121 -4.64 11.68 -5.71
CA GLY A 121 -5.33 12.14 -6.91
C GLY A 121 -6.31 11.08 -7.45
N ASN A 122 -6.96 11.39 -8.57
CA ASN A 122 -7.98 10.53 -9.19
C ASN A 122 -7.52 9.09 -9.45
N GLY A 123 -6.24 8.87 -9.81
CA GLY A 123 -5.68 7.52 -10.02
C GLY A 123 -5.72 6.64 -8.76
N HIS A 124 -5.55 7.24 -7.59
CA HIS A 124 -5.64 6.55 -6.31
C HIS A 124 -7.09 6.14 -6.03
N VAL A 125 -8.06 7.02 -6.33
CA VAL A 125 -9.49 6.71 -6.18
C VAL A 125 -9.91 5.58 -7.12
N HIS A 126 -9.45 5.56 -8.37
CA HIS A 126 -9.72 4.42 -9.27
C HIS A 126 -9.17 3.10 -8.72
N THR A 127 -8.01 3.13 -8.06
CA THR A 127 -7.46 1.94 -7.41
C THR A 127 -8.32 1.53 -6.21
N LEU A 128 -8.76 2.48 -5.39
CA LEU A 128 -9.70 2.25 -4.31
C LEU A 128 -11.01 1.64 -4.81
N CYS A 129 -11.60 2.19 -5.88
CA CYS A 129 -12.83 1.65 -6.48
C CYS A 129 -12.67 0.16 -6.86
N ARG A 130 -11.54 -0.22 -7.46
CA ARG A 130 -11.28 -1.65 -7.74
C ARG A 130 -11.21 -2.51 -6.49
N ALA A 131 -10.65 -1.99 -5.40
CA ALA A 131 -10.65 -2.70 -4.13
C ALA A 131 -12.06 -2.81 -3.54
N LEU A 132 -12.85 -1.74 -3.59
CA LEU A 132 -14.25 -1.73 -3.13
C LEU A 132 -15.09 -2.72 -3.94
N MET A 133 -14.97 -2.74 -5.27
CA MET A 133 -15.64 -3.71 -6.12
C MET A 133 -15.25 -5.16 -5.80
N ALA A 134 -13.96 -5.41 -5.53
CA ALA A 134 -13.47 -6.73 -5.13
C ALA A 134 -13.96 -7.19 -3.74
N ALA A 135 -14.38 -6.26 -2.90
CA ALA A 135 -15.02 -6.55 -1.61
C ALA A 135 -16.50 -6.94 -1.79
N GLU A 136 -17.14 -6.57 -2.91
CA GLU A 136 -18.56 -6.78 -3.26
C GLU A 136 -19.54 -6.15 -2.26
N CYS A 137 -19.26 -6.22 -0.98
CA CYS A 137 -20.07 -5.67 0.10
C CYS A 137 -19.19 -5.20 1.25
N LEU A 138 -19.50 -4.03 1.77
CA LEU A 138 -18.94 -3.48 3.01
C LEU A 138 -20.07 -3.34 4.05
N PRO A 139 -20.48 -4.44 4.68
CA PRO A 139 -21.73 -4.51 5.44
C PRO A 139 -21.76 -3.64 6.69
N TRP A 140 -20.61 -3.20 7.17
CA TRP A 140 -20.47 -2.41 8.40
C TRP A 140 -19.86 -1.04 8.17
N CYS A 141 -19.53 -0.69 6.93
CA CYS A 141 -18.91 0.60 6.63
C CYS A 141 -19.94 1.73 6.70
N THR A 142 -19.73 2.65 7.64
CA THR A 142 -20.59 3.82 7.85
C THR A 142 -19.97 5.11 7.36
N ARG A 143 -18.64 5.14 7.17
CA ARG A 143 -17.92 6.36 6.77
C ARG A 143 -16.74 6.05 5.85
N LEU A 144 -16.65 6.82 4.78
CA LEU A 144 -15.48 6.89 3.89
C LEU A 144 -15.00 8.33 3.85
N ASP A 145 -13.84 8.61 4.43
CA ASP A 145 -13.25 9.95 4.48
C ASP A 145 -12.12 10.07 3.45
N LEU A 146 -12.31 10.92 2.46
CA LEU A 146 -11.35 11.26 1.41
C LEU A 146 -10.99 12.76 1.43
N SER A 147 -11.33 13.47 2.51
CA SER A 147 -11.07 14.91 2.65
C SER A 147 -9.58 15.24 2.56
N PHE A 148 -9.27 16.49 2.21
CA PHE A 148 -7.89 16.98 2.11
C PHE A 148 -7.00 16.17 1.16
N ASN A 149 -7.56 15.72 0.02
CA ASN A 149 -6.85 15.06 -1.07
C ASN A 149 -6.96 15.89 -2.38
N ASP A 150 -6.14 15.57 -3.37
CA ASP A 150 -6.09 16.25 -4.67
C ASP A 150 -7.11 15.66 -5.67
N LEU A 151 -8.36 15.49 -5.22
CA LEU A 151 -9.42 14.90 -6.01
C LEU A 151 -10.15 15.98 -6.84
N THR A 152 -10.44 15.65 -8.08
CA THR A 152 -11.29 16.47 -8.95
C THR A 152 -12.69 15.85 -9.07
N SER A 153 -13.60 16.57 -9.74
CA SER A 153 -14.93 16.05 -10.06
C SER A 153 -14.89 14.70 -10.77
N THR A 154 -13.87 14.45 -11.60
CA THR A 154 -13.70 13.15 -12.29
C THR A 154 -13.49 12.00 -11.31
N GLY A 155 -12.62 12.18 -10.31
CA GLY A 155 -12.40 11.15 -9.30
C GLY A 155 -13.63 10.92 -8.43
N MET A 156 -14.31 11.99 -8.02
CA MET A 156 -15.54 11.92 -7.23
C MET A 156 -16.68 11.27 -8.00
N HIS A 157 -16.81 11.55 -9.30
CA HIS A 157 -17.81 10.90 -10.16
C HIS A 157 -17.56 9.39 -10.26
N ALA A 158 -16.31 8.97 -10.51
CA ALA A 158 -15.94 7.56 -10.57
C ALA A 158 -16.23 6.82 -9.25
N LEU A 159 -15.97 7.48 -8.11
CA LEU A 159 -16.32 6.93 -6.80
C LEU A 159 -17.83 6.79 -6.62
N GLY A 160 -18.58 7.82 -6.97
CA GLY A 160 -20.05 7.81 -6.90
C GLY A 160 -20.66 6.69 -7.74
N GLU A 161 -20.17 6.48 -8.96
CA GLU A 161 -20.61 5.35 -9.81
C GLU A 161 -20.27 4.00 -9.20
N CYS A 162 -19.05 3.86 -8.67
CA CYS A 162 -18.61 2.64 -7.98
C CYS A 162 -19.53 2.29 -6.81
N LEU A 163 -19.79 3.25 -5.92
CA LEU A 163 -20.63 3.03 -4.72
C LEU A 163 -22.10 2.80 -5.09
N ALA A 164 -22.62 3.47 -6.13
CA ALA A 164 -24.02 3.35 -6.51
C ALA A 164 -24.36 2.03 -7.23
N ARG A 165 -23.43 1.45 -7.96
CA ARG A 165 -23.70 0.34 -8.87
C ARG A 165 -23.03 -0.98 -8.51
N GLU A 166 -21.81 -0.92 -7.97
CA GLU A 166 -20.91 -2.07 -7.90
C GLU A 166 -20.70 -2.57 -6.46
N VAL A 167 -20.93 -1.72 -5.47
CA VAL A 167 -20.60 -2.05 -4.07
C VAL A 167 -21.83 -1.92 -3.18
N ARG A 168 -22.11 -2.95 -2.40
CA ARG A 168 -23.17 -2.89 -1.38
C ARG A 168 -22.62 -2.25 -0.11
N THR A 169 -23.06 -1.03 0.15
CA THR A 169 -22.70 -0.28 1.37
C THR A 169 -23.97 0.15 2.11
N PRO A 170 -24.71 -0.80 2.74
CA PRO A 170 -26.05 -0.54 3.26
C PRO A 170 -26.10 0.48 4.39
N HIS A 171 -24.98 0.79 5.02
CA HIS A 171 -24.86 1.68 6.17
C HIS A 171 -23.92 2.87 5.92
N LEU A 172 -23.53 3.14 4.65
CA LEU A 172 -22.67 4.27 4.36
C LEU A 172 -23.48 5.57 4.36
N ASP A 173 -23.32 6.35 5.41
CA ASP A 173 -24.06 7.61 5.64
C ASP A 173 -23.21 8.84 5.28
N GLU A 174 -21.88 8.72 5.25
CA GLU A 174 -20.94 9.81 5.00
C GLU A 174 -19.84 9.42 4.01
N VAL A 175 -19.63 10.29 3.02
CA VAL A 175 -18.53 10.20 2.02
C VAL A 175 -17.79 11.52 1.92
#